data_a9b0b9e8e6d056f2bd4112d21b032da2
#
_entry.id   a9b0b9e8e6d056f2bd4112d21b032da2
#
_cell.length_a   1.000
_cell.length_b   1.000
_cell.length_c   1.000
_cell.angle_alpha   90.00
_cell.angle_beta   90.00
_cell.angle_gamma   90.00
#
_symmetry.space_group_name_H-M   'P 1'
#
loop_
_entity.id
_entity.type
_entity.pdbx_description
1 polymer ?
#
loop_
_entity_poly.entity_id
_entity_poly.type
_entity_poly.pdbx_seq_one_letter_code
_entity_poly.pdbx_strand_id
1 'polypeptide(L)'
;MKDKKIILGIVDDHQIVIDGLKSLLHGHDQFDVVIECTQPLEMISLIEKRPIDILLTDVMMPGLNGAELSKLVHQQFPEIKILALSMSGQGDLVNQMIDDADISGYVLKNIGKQELVKALEKISAGGIYFSEEVLHEMSRASEMKKENEEAHLTAREIEIIQLIEKELSNKQIA
;
A
#
# COMPACT_ATOMS: atom_id res chain seq x y z
N MET A 1 25.00 -7.38 -15.39
CA MET A 1 24.41 -6.18 -14.77
C MET A 1 23.81 -6.60 -13.42
N LYS A 2 24.15 -5.91 -12.37
CA LYS A 2 23.38 -6.07 -11.12
C LYS A 2 22.05 -5.38 -11.34
N ASP A 3 20.94 -6.12 -11.25
CA ASP A 3 19.62 -5.52 -11.29
C ASP A 3 19.51 -4.45 -10.20
N LYS A 4 18.92 -3.32 -10.56
CA LYS A 4 18.72 -2.21 -9.62
C LYS A 4 17.85 -2.70 -8.46
N LYS A 5 18.35 -2.58 -7.23
CA LYS A 5 17.56 -2.92 -6.04
C LYS A 5 16.38 -1.96 -5.87
N ILE A 6 15.29 -2.50 -5.38
CA ILE A 6 14.11 -1.74 -4.98
C ILE A 6 14.33 -1.26 -3.54
N ILE A 7 14.38 0.05 -3.36
CA ILE A 7 14.70 0.68 -2.08
C ILE A 7 13.42 0.93 -1.29
N LEU A 8 13.37 0.39 -0.08
CA LEU A 8 12.17 0.38 0.76
C LEU A 8 12.34 1.23 2.03
N GLY A 9 11.26 1.91 2.39
CA GLY A 9 11.08 2.45 3.74
C GLY A 9 9.88 1.77 4.41
N ILE A 10 9.97 1.55 5.71
CA ILE A 10 8.91 0.96 6.53
C ILE A 10 8.60 1.87 7.70
N VAL A 11 7.32 2.19 7.89
CA VAL A 11 6.83 2.92 9.06
C VAL A 11 5.65 2.20 9.69
N ASP A 12 5.80 1.88 10.97
CA ASP A 12 4.77 1.27 11.81
C ASP A 12 5.11 1.59 13.27
N ASP A 13 4.17 2.00 14.07
CA ASP A 13 4.40 2.34 15.48
C ASP A 13 4.75 1.10 16.36
N HIS A 14 4.66 -0.10 15.79
CA HIS A 14 5.07 -1.35 16.42
C HIS A 14 6.33 -1.92 15.77
N GLN A 15 7.45 -1.87 16.49
CA GLN A 15 8.74 -2.39 16.01
C GLN A 15 8.66 -3.86 15.58
N ILE A 16 7.85 -4.68 16.27
CA ILE A 16 7.69 -6.10 15.92
C ILE A 16 7.12 -6.31 14.51
N VAL A 17 6.29 -5.40 14.02
CA VAL A 17 5.75 -5.45 12.66
C VAL A 17 6.86 -5.15 11.65
N ILE A 18 7.66 -4.14 11.92
CA ILE A 18 8.83 -3.79 11.07
C ILE A 18 9.79 -4.98 11.00
N ASP A 19 10.14 -5.58 12.13
CA ASP A 19 11.01 -6.75 12.20
C ASP A 19 10.41 -7.95 11.45
N GLY A 20 9.11 -8.15 11.55
CA GLY A 20 8.38 -9.19 10.83
C GLY A 20 8.43 -9.00 9.31
N LEU A 21 8.19 -7.80 8.82
CA LEU A 21 8.27 -7.47 7.40
C LEU A 21 9.68 -7.67 6.85
N LYS A 22 10.69 -7.23 7.57
CA LYS A 22 12.11 -7.46 7.21
C LYS A 22 12.45 -8.95 7.17
N SER A 23 11.94 -9.72 8.11
CA SER A 23 12.12 -11.18 8.14
C SER A 23 11.49 -11.85 6.91
N LEU A 24 10.30 -11.41 6.50
CA LEU A 24 9.66 -11.90 5.28
C LEU A 24 10.47 -11.58 4.02
N LEU A 25 11.18 -10.47 3.98
CA LEU A 25 12.00 -10.04 2.84
C LEU A 25 13.42 -10.65 2.87
N HIS A 26 13.80 -11.32 3.96
CA HIS A 26 15.11 -11.94 4.08
C HIS A 26 15.34 -12.99 2.98
N GLY A 27 16.50 -12.93 2.35
CA GLY A 27 16.84 -13.80 1.23
C GLY A 27 16.38 -13.32 -0.14
N HIS A 28 15.71 -12.19 -0.20
CA HIS A 28 15.31 -11.52 -1.46
C HIS A 28 16.20 -10.31 -1.73
N ASP A 29 17.35 -10.56 -2.37
CA ASP A 29 18.39 -9.55 -2.59
C ASP A 29 17.98 -8.36 -3.46
N GLN A 30 16.83 -8.46 -4.15
CA GLN A 30 16.26 -7.38 -4.94
C GLN A 30 15.67 -6.26 -4.09
N PHE A 31 15.41 -6.49 -2.80
CA PHE A 31 14.87 -5.46 -1.89
C PHE A 31 15.95 -4.99 -0.91
N ASP A 32 15.93 -3.69 -0.63
CA ASP A 32 16.82 -3.07 0.35
C ASP A 32 16.02 -2.13 1.26
N VAL A 33 15.84 -2.51 2.52
CA VAL A 33 15.15 -1.69 3.53
C VAL A 33 16.15 -0.71 4.12
N VAL A 34 16.04 0.56 3.75
CA VAL A 34 16.98 1.61 4.16
C VAL A 34 16.41 2.56 5.21
N ILE A 35 15.10 2.59 5.39
CA ILE A 35 14.43 3.37 6.45
C ILE A 35 13.53 2.43 7.26
N GLU A 36 13.70 2.48 8.56
CA GLU A 36 12.82 1.86 9.56
C GLU A 36 12.42 2.95 10.55
N CYS A 37 11.12 3.16 10.73
CA CYS A 37 10.64 4.26 11.55
C CYS A 37 9.40 3.85 12.34
N THR A 38 9.41 4.10 13.65
CA THR A 38 8.24 3.92 14.51
C THR A 38 7.52 5.24 14.81
N GLN A 39 8.06 6.36 14.32
CA GLN A 39 7.52 7.70 14.52
C GLN A 39 7.11 8.31 13.17
N PRO A 40 5.83 8.27 12.78
CA PRO A 40 5.41 8.72 11.45
C PRO A 40 5.76 10.18 11.15
N LEU A 41 5.83 11.05 12.16
CA LEU A 41 6.21 12.45 12.00
C LEU A 41 7.65 12.66 11.52
N GLU A 42 8.54 11.69 11.75
CA GLU A 42 9.94 11.73 11.30
C GLU A 42 10.12 11.25 9.86
N MET A 43 9.13 10.59 9.29
CA MET A 43 9.28 9.88 8.02
C MET A 43 9.65 10.80 6.86
N ILE A 44 9.05 11.97 6.76
CA ILE A 44 9.35 12.93 5.68
C ILE A 44 10.83 13.32 5.70
N SER A 45 11.35 13.70 6.88
CA SER A 45 12.76 14.10 7.00
C SER A 45 13.73 12.95 6.75
N LEU A 46 13.32 11.71 7.04
CA LEU A 46 14.12 10.52 6.74
C LEU A 46 14.17 10.25 5.23
N ILE A 47 13.05 10.42 4.53
CA ILE A 47 12.98 10.28 3.06
C ILE A 47 13.84 11.33 2.36
N GLU A 48 13.84 12.58 2.83
CA GLU A 48 14.68 13.64 2.29
C GLU A 48 16.18 13.28 2.35
N LYS A 49 16.59 12.66 3.44
CA LYS A 49 18.00 12.23 3.64
C LYS A 49 18.34 10.94 2.90
N ARG A 50 17.36 10.09 2.69
CA ARG A 50 17.55 8.75 2.14
C ARG A 50 16.38 8.37 1.23
N PRO A 51 16.50 8.66 -0.07
CA PRO A 51 15.43 8.39 -1.03
C PRO A 51 15.05 6.91 -1.10
N ILE A 52 13.75 6.66 -1.25
CA ILE A 52 13.16 5.32 -1.37
C ILE A 52 12.30 5.19 -2.62
N ASP A 53 12.09 3.98 -3.09
CA ASP A 53 11.19 3.69 -4.21
C ASP A 53 9.77 3.38 -3.72
N ILE A 54 9.64 2.62 -2.63
CA ILE A 54 8.36 2.21 -2.06
C ILE A 54 8.35 2.46 -0.56
N LEU A 55 7.27 3.07 -0.07
CA LEU A 55 6.96 3.20 1.35
C LEU A 55 5.92 2.14 1.75
N LEU A 56 6.26 1.30 2.74
CA LEU A 56 5.32 0.45 3.44
C LEU A 56 4.87 1.18 4.70
N THR A 57 3.58 1.46 4.81
CA THR A 57 3.05 2.23 5.95
C THR A 57 1.90 1.51 6.63
N ASP A 58 1.96 1.47 7.96
CA ASP A 58 0.77 1.16 8.77
C ASP A 58 -0.29 2.25 8.56
N VAL A 59 -1.54 1.86 8.59
CA VAL A 59 -2.68 2.78 8.44
C VAL A 59 -3.03 3.45 9.78
N MET A 60 -3.01 2.69 10.85
CA MET A 60 -3.43 3.15 12.19
C MET A 60 -2.21 3.43 13.07
N MET A 61 -1.77 4.68 13.11
CA MET A 61 -0.66 5.13 13.94
C MET A 61 -1.08 6.36 14.76
N PRO A 62 -0.62 6.49 16.02
CA PRO A 62 -0.90 7.68 16.82
C PRO A 62 -0.17 8.92 16.28
N GLY A 63 -0.78 10.07 16.43
CA GLY A 63 -0.23 11.35 16.00
C GLY A 63 -0.48 11.67 14.54
N LEU A 64 0.17 10.96 13.64
CA LEU A 64 -0.02 11.05 12.20
C LEU A 64 -0.38 9.65 11.67
N ASN A 65 -1.61 9.46 11.20
CA ASN A 65 -2.03 8.17 10.66
C ASN A 65 -1.47 7.91 9.25
N GLY A 66 -1.59 6.67 8.79
CA GLY A 66 -1.05 6.26 7.48
C GLY A 66 -1.67 6.98 6.30
N ALA A 67 -2.95 7.35 6.38
CA ALA A 67 -3.63 8.11 5.32
C ALA A 67 -3.06 9.53 5.21
N GLU A 68 -2.89 10.21 6.33
CA GLU A 68 -2.29 11.55 6.40
C GLU A 68 -0.83 11.55 5.95
N LEU A 69 -0.04 10.57 6.42
CA LEU A 69 1.36 10.40 6.00
C LEU A 69 1.45 10.14 4.49
N SER A 70 0.62 9.23 3.97
CA SER A 70 0.61 8.89 2.54
C SER A 70 0.29 10.10 1.66
N LYS A 71 -0.65 10.94 2.11
CA LYS A 71 -0.98 12.19 1.42
C LYS A 71 0.21 13.15 1.38
N LEU A 72 0.90 13.33 2.52
CA LEU A 72 2.10 14.18 2.59
C LEU A 72 3.23 13.64 1.70
N VAL A 73 3.48 12.34 1.72
CA VAL A 73 4.49 11.70 0.87
C VAL A 73 4.13 11.88 -0.61
N HIS A 74 2.88 11.65 -0.98
CA HIS A 74 2.42 11.81 -2.36
C HIS A 74 2.59 13.27 -2.85
N GLN A 75 2.32 14.25 -1.99
CA GLN A 75 2.46 15.67 -2.32
C GLN A 75 3.92 16.10 -2.49
N GLN A 76 4.82 15.60 -1.65
CA GLN A 76 6.23 16.02 -1.64
C GLN A 76 7.12 15.12 -2.52
N PHE A 77 6.78 13.84 -2.64
CA PHE A 77 7.56 12.84 -3.37
C PHE A 77 6.63 11.99 -4.26
N PRO A 78 6.05 12.57 -5.32
CA PRO A 78 5.03 11.89 -6.13
C PRO A 78 5.52 10.62 -6.84
N GLU A 79 6.83 10.43 -6.97
CA GLU A 79 7.44 9.24 -7.55
C GLU A 79 7.49 8.04 -6.59
N ILE A 80 7.37 8.26 -5.27
CA ILE A 80 7.35 7.18 -4.28
C ILE A 80 6.02 6.45 -4.35
N LYS A 81 6.10 5.13 -4.50
CA LYS A 81 4.93 4.25 -4.43
C LYS A 81 4.60 3.94 -2.98
N ILE A 82 3.33 3.76 -2.66
CA ILE A 82 2.87 3.53 -1.30
C ILE A 82 2.11 2.22 -1.23
N LEU A 83 2.56 1.34 -0.33
CA LEU A 83 1.86 0.11 0.06
C LEU A 83 1.38 0.26 1.49
N ALA A 84 0.07 0.36 1.68
CA ALA A 84 -0.54 0.44 2.99
C ALA A 84 -0.75 -0.96 3.60
N LEU A 85 -0.53 -1.09 4.90
CA LEU A 85 -0.76 -2.32 5.67
C LEU A 85 -1.72 -2.03 6.82
N SER A 86 -2.70 -2.91 7.02
CA SER A 86 -3.69 -2.76 8.09
C SER A 86 -4.05 -4.11 8.70
N MET A 87 -4.57 -4.08 9.92
CA MET A 87 -5.14 -5.26 10.57
C MET A 87 -6.49 -5.67 9.97
N SER A 88 -7.20 -4.72 9.37
CA SER A 88 -8.50 -4.95 8.74
C SER A 88 -8.66 -4.13 7.46
N GLY A 89 -9.32 -4.69 6.46
CA GLY A 89 -9.63 -4.01 5.21
C GLY A 89 -10.92 -3.18 5.35
N GLN A 90 -10.82 -1.97 5.90
CA GLN A 90 -11.96 -1.03 5.95
C GLN A 90 -12.09 -0.32 4.61
N GLY A 91 -13.10 -0.69 3.83
CA GLY A 91 -13.30 -0.21 2.46
C GLY A 91 -13.32 1.31 2.30
N ASP A 92 -13.96 2.04 3.24
CA ASP A 92 -14.00 3.50 3.18
C ASP A 92 -12.62 4.13 3.38
N LEU A 93 -11.81 3.59 4.28
CA LEU A 93 -10.45 4.06 4.52
C LEU A 93 -9.52 3.77 3.32
N VAL A 94 -9.68 2.59 2.72
CA VAL A 94 -8.96 2.22 1.48
C VAL A 94 -9.29 3.22 0.37
N ASN A 95 -10.56 3.50 0.16
CA ASN A 95 -11.01 4.45 -0.86
C ASN A 95 -10.45 5.85 -0.61
N GLN A 96 -10.46 6.32 0.63
CA GLN A 96 -9.88 7.60 1.01
C GLN A 96 -8.37 7.66 0.68
N MET A 97 -7.62 6.62 0.98
CA MET A 97 -6.18 6.59 0.68
C MET A 97 -5.90 6.55 -0.82
N ILE A 98 -6.73 5.88 -1.60
CA ILE A 98 -6.64 5.89 -3.07
C ILE A 98 -6.87 7.30 -3.61
N ASP A 99 -7.91 7.98 -3.15
CA ASP A 99 -8.29 9.30 -3.64
C ASP A 99 -7.30 10.39 -3.21
N ASP A 100 -6.89 10.40 -1.95
CA ASP A 100 -6.07 11.46 -1.37
C ASP A 100 -4.57 11.29 -1.61
N ALA A 101 -4.11 10.06 -1.73
CA ALA A 101 -2.69 9.74 -1.75
C ALA A 101 -2.23 8.88 -2.94
N ASP A 102 -3.15 8.50 -3.82
CA ASP A 102 -2.86 7.65 -4.98
C ASP A 102 -2.00 6.43 -4.62
N ILE A 103 -2.36 5.74 -3.54
CA ILE A 103 -1.61 4.57 -3.08
C ILE A 103 -1.56 3.48 -4.17
N SER A 104 -0.46 2.76 -4.22
CA SER A 104 -0.25 1.69 -5.21
C SER A 104 -0.71 0.33 -4.72
N GLY A 105 -0.97 0.18 -3.43
CA GLY A 105 -1.45 -1.07 -2.87
C GLY A 105 -1.95 -0.96 -1.45
N TYR A 106 -2.72 -1.98 -1.07
CA TYR A 106 -3.24 -2.13 0.29
C TYR A 106 -3.34 -3.63 0.60
N VAL A 107 -2.70 -4.05 1.67
CA VAL A 107 -2.68 -5.45 2.12
C VAL A 107 -2.94 -5.54 3.61
N LEU A 108 -3.31 -6.72 4.08
CA LEU A 108 -3.46 -6.97 5.50
C LEU A 108 -2.11 -7.34 6.14
N LYS A 109 -1.93 -7.02 7.42
CA LYS A 109 -0.69 -7.30 8.17
C LYS A 109 -0.40 -8.80 8.37
N ASN A 110 -1.36 -9.69 8.10
CA ASN A 110 -1.16 -11.14 8.09
C ASN A 110 -0.61 -11.68 6.77
N ILE A 111 -0.18 -10.81 5.88
CA ILE A 111 0.38 -11.16 4.56
C ILE A 111 1.55 -12.15 4.70
N GLY A 112 1.56 -13.18 3.84
CA GLY A 112 2.67 -14.12 3.75
C GLY A 112 3.84 -13.60 2.90
N LYS A 113 4.99 -14.27 3.01
CA LYS A 113 6.23 -13.90 2.30
C LYS A 113 6.03 -13.81 0.78
N GLN A 114 5.43 -14.82 0.17
CA GLN A 114 5.24 -14.86 -1.29
C GLN A 114 4.33 -13.74 -1.79
N GLU A 115 3.28 -13.45 -1.04
CA GLU A 115 2.35 -12.39 -1.39
C GLU A 115 2.98 -11.00 -1.25
N LEU A 116 3.76 -10.76 -0.17
CA LEU A 116 4.47 -9.50 0.01
C LEU A 116 5.48 -9.26 -1.11
N VAL A 117 6.28 -10.26 -1.46
CA VAL A 117 7.24 -10.16 -2.57
C VAL A 117 6.53 -9.85 -3.88
N LYS A 118 5.45 -10.57 -4.18
CA LYS A 118 4.63 -10.33 -5.39
C LYS A 118 4.05 -8.92 -5.43
N ALA A 119 3.53 -8.42 -4.30
CA ALA A 119 2.99 -7.08 -4.20
C ALA A 119 4.07 -6.02 -4.50
N LEU A 120 5.24 -6.14 -3.88
CA LEU A 120 6.35 -5.20 -4.07
C LEU A 120 6.91 -5.23 -5.50
N GLU A 121 7.06 -6.41 -6.10
CA GLU A 121 7.49 -6.55 -7.49
C GLU A 121 6.51 -5.89 -8.46
N LYS A 122 5.22 -6.13 -8.27
CA LYS A 122 4.17 -5.54 -9.12
C LYS A 122 4.13 -4.01 -8.99
N ILE A 123 4.21 -3.48 -7.77
CA ILE A 123 4.23 -2.05 -7.51
C ILE A 123 5.48 -1.40 -8.09
N SER A 124 6.65 -2.02 -7.94
CA SER A 124 7.90 -1.50 -8.50
C SER A 124 7.90 -1.44 -10.03
N ALA A 125 7.15 -2.32 -10.67
CA ALA A 125 6.95 -2.33 -12.12
C ALA A 125 5.91 -1.31 -12.61
N GLY A 126 5.35 -0.51 -11.72
CA GLY A 126 4.33 0.51 -12.04
C GLY A 126 2.89 0.02 -11.95
N GLY A 127 2.66 -1.21 -11.47
CA GLY A 127 1.33 -1.77 -11.25
C GLY A 127 0.75 -1.42 -9.87
N ILE A 128 -0.39 -2.00 -9.58
CA ILE A 128 -1.07 -1.88 -8.28
C ILE A 128 -1.29 -3.26 -7.68
N TYR A 129 -1.37 -3.34 -6.36
CA TYR A 129 -1.65 -4.58 -5.66
C TYR A 129 -2.57 -4.37 -4.46
N PHE A 130 -3.75 -4.97 -4.51
CA PHE A 130 -4.70 -5.02 -3.40
C PHE A 130 -4.99 -6.49 -3.07
N SER A 131 -4.94 -6.87 -1.80
CA SER A 131 -5.27 -8.24 -1.40
C SER A 131 -6.74 -8.57 -1.67
N GLU A 132 -7.07 -9.84 -1.87
CA GLU A 132 -8.45 -10.27 -2.16
C GLU A 132 -9.44 -9.82 -1.08
N GLU A 133 -9.04 -9.89 0.18
CA GLU A 133 -9.88 -9.44 1.32
C GLU A 133 -10.16 -7.95 1.26
N VAL A 134 -9.17 -7.14 0.93
CA VAL A 134 -9.33 -5.69 0.74
C VAL A 134 -10.24 -5.38 -0.44
N LEU A 135 -10.12 -6.15 -1.54
CA LEU A 135 -10.98 -6.01 -2.72
C LEU A 135 -12.45 -6.30 -2.38
N HIS A 136 -12.69 -7.34 -1.59
CA HIS A 136 -14.04 -7.65 -1.12
C HIS A 136 -14.62 -6.51 -0.29
N GLU A 137 -13.85 -5.93 0.63
CA GLU A 137 -14.30 -4.80 1.45
C GLU A 137 -14.59 -3.56 0.60
N MET A 138 -13.77 -3.27 -0.40
CA MET A 138 -14.00 -2.19 -1.37
C MET A 138 -15.29 -2.40 -2.16
N SER A 139 -15.54 -3.61 -2.64
CA SER A 139 -16.74 -3.97 -3.38
C SER A 139 -18.00 -3.84 -2.52
N ARG A 140 -17.95 -4.31 -1.28
CA ARG A 140 -19.06 -4.17 -0.31
C ARG A 140 -19.36 -2.72 0.00
N ALA A 141 -18.34 -1.90 0.26
CA ALA A 141 -18.50 -0.47 0.50
C ALA A 141 -19.11 0.24 -0.72
N SER A 142 -18.71 -0.13 -1.92
CA SER A 142 -19.25 0.38 -3.18
C SER A 142 -20.73 0.02 -3.39
N GLU A 143 -21.14 -1.22 -3.09
CA GLU A 143 -22.53 -1.68 -3.16
C GLU A 143 -23.40 -0.95 -2.15
N MET A 144 -22.96 -0.81 -0.90
CA MET A 144 -23.67 -0.06 0.13
C MET A 144 -23.86 1.43 -0.25
N LYS A 145 -22.87 2.02 -0.90
CA LYS A 145 -22.96 3.40 -1.41
C LYS A 145 -23.96 3.54 -2.56
N LYS A 146 -24.04 2.55 -3.47
CA LYS A 146 -25.03 2.52 -4.56
C LYS A 146 -26.47 2.43 -4.04
N GLU A 147 -26.69 1.66 -2.98
CA GLU A 147 -28.02 1.54 -2.34
C GLU A 147 -28.48 2.84 -1.65
N ASN A 148 -27.55 3.68 -1.21
CA ASN A 148 -27.83 4.95 -0.53
C ASN A 148 -27.90 6.19 -1.45
N GLU A 149 -27.89 6.05 -2.75
CA GLU A 149 -28.05 7.11 -3.80
C GLU A 149 -27.08 8.32 -3.73
N GLU A 150 -26.23 8.46 -2.72
CA GLU A 150 -25.45 9.68 -2.48
C GLU A 150 -23.94 9.57 -2.78
N ALA A 151 -23.42 8.41 -3.16
CA ALA A 151 -21.99 8.27 -3.33
C ALA A 151 -21.56 7.95 -4.76
N HIS A 152 -20.96 8.93 -5.40
CA HIS A 152 -20.25 8.74 -6.67
C HIS A 152 -18.82 8.24 -6.37
N LEU A 153 -18.46 7.10 -6.98
CA LEU A 153 -17.06 6.67 -7.03
C LEU A 153 -16.25 7.69 -7.83
N THR A 154 -15.06 8.01 -7.35
CA THR A 154 -14.15 8.84 -8.12
C THR A 154 -13.66 8.11 -9.36
N ALA A 155 -13.18 8.84 -10.36
CA ALA A 155 -12.62 8.25 -11.59
C ALA A 155 -11.47 7.28 -11.29
N ARG A 156 -10.64 7.56 -10.27
CA ARG A 156 -9.53 6.71 -9.85
C ARG A 156 -10.00 5.42 -9.19
N GLU A 157 -11.01 5.49 -8.34
CA GLU A 157 -11.63 4.31 -7.72
C GLU A 157 -12.23 3.38 -8.78
N ILE A 158 -12.93 3.93 -9.76
CA ILE A 158 -13.51 3.17 -10.87
C ILE A 158 -12.41 2.49 -11.69
N GLU A 159 -11.35 3.20 -12.03
CA GLU A 159 -10.21 2.65 -12.77
C GLU A 159 -9.59 1.44 -12.04
N ILE A 160 -9.38 1.56 -10.74
CA ILE A 160 -8.82 0.48 -9.91
C ILE A 160 -9.76 -0.73 -9.90
N ILE A 161 -11.06 -0.52 -9.69
CA ILE A 161 -12.05 -1.60 -9.70
C ILE A 161 -12.06 -2.32 -11.05
N GLN A 162 -12.03 -1.59 -12.16
CA GLN A 162 -11.99 -2.18 -13.50
C GLN A 162 -10.73 -3.01 -13.76
N LEU A 163 -9.58 -2.54 -13.31
CA LEU A 163 -8.32 -3.29 -13.42
C LEU A 163 -8.38 -4.59 -12.61
N ILE A 164 -8.97 -4.55 -11.43
CA ILE A 164 -9.16 -5.71 -10.56
C ILE A 164 -10.10 -6.73 -11.18
N GLU A 165 -11.26 -6.31 -11.66
CA GLU A 165 -12.23 -7.17 -12.34
C GLU A 165 -11.60 -7.88 -13.53
N LYS A 166 -10.78 -7.18 -14.30
CA LYS A 166 -10.05 -7.74 -15.43
C LYS A 166 -9.04 -8.81 -15.00
N GLU A 167 -8.32 -8.59 -13.91
CA GLU A 167 -7.37 -9.58 -13.37
C GLU A 167 -8.08 -10.83 -12.82
N LEU A 168 -9.19 -10.67 -12.11
CA LEU A 168 -9.99 -11.78 -11.60
C LEU A 168 -10.57 -12.60 -12.76
N SER A 169 -11.11 -11.96 -13.80
CA SER A 169 -11.61 -12.63 -15.00
C SER A 169 -10.50 -13.44 -15.69
N ASN A 170 -9.30 -12.89 -15.81
CA ASN A 170 -8.17 -13.59 -16.40
C ASN A 170 -7.72 -14.81 -15.57
N LYS A 171 -7.80 -14.75 -14.25
CA LYS A 171 -7.51 -15.88 -13.36
C LYS A 171 -8.57 -16.98 -13.43
N GLN A 172 -9.84 -16.62 -13.68
CA GLN A 172 -10.93 -17.59 -13.83
C GLN A 172 -10.90 -18.30 -15.19
N ILE A 173 -10.35 -17.68 -16.22
CA ILE A 173 -10.20 -18.23 -17.56
C ILE A 173 -8.96 -19.12 -17.68
N ALA A 174 -7.96 -18.92 -16.83
CA ALA A 174 -6.77 -19.77 -16.75
C ALA A 174 -7.06 -20.95 -15.81
#